data_0a681834f561f7f7584df3ee09f721c6
#
_entry.id   0a681834f561f7f7584df3ee09f721c6
#
_cell.length_a   1.000
_cell.length_b   1.000
_cell.length_c   1.000
_cell.angle_alpha   90.00
_cell.angle_beta   90.00
_cell.angle_gamma   90.00
#
_symmetry.space_group_name_H-M   'P 1'
#
loop_
_entity.id
_entity.type
_entity.pdbx_description
1 polymer ?
#
loop_
_entity_poly.entity_id
_entity_poly.type
_entity_poly.pdbx_seq_one_letter_code
_entity_poly.pdbx_strand_id
1 'polypeptide(L)'
;INARAMTGAVISRVKHEDSILMPKANTMLLEGDYVQAVGSEEALNQFAVLVGEREEGELPLDQTQEIESLLLTKKDMINKQLGDLNLQRNFGCTVTRIRRSGIDLSPSPDLALKFGDKLMVVGEREGLRGVARLLGNNAKQLSDTDFFPIAMGIVLGVLFGKINISFLDSVSFSPGLTGGVLMVALLLSAVGKTGPILWSMSGPANQLLRQLGLLLFLAEVGTSAGKNLVATFQESGLLLFGVGAAITVVPMLVAVVVGRLVFKISLLDLLGTITGGMTSTPGLAAADSMVDSNIPSVAYATVYPIAMVFLILFIQVIASAVY
;
A
#
# COMPACT_ATOMS: atom_id res chain seq x y z
N ILE A 1 22.28 23.95 2.53
CA ILE A 1 21.06 23.59 1.78
C ILE A 1 20.32 22.52 2.56
N ASN A 2 19.07 22.75 2.92
CA ASN A 2 18.24 21.68 3.51
C ASN A 2 17.60 20.87 2.38
N ALA A 3 18.43 20.02 1.75
CA ALA A 3 18.06 19.24 0.58
C ALA A 3 16.76 18.43 0.79
N ARG A 4 16.59 17.84 1.98
CA ARG A 4 15.40 17.07 2.34
C ARG A 4 14.12 17.91 2.36
N ALA A 5 14.18 19.12 2.90
CA ALA A 5 13.01 20.00 2.94
C ALA A 5 12.65 20.56 1.57
N MET A 6 13.64 20.72 0.69
CA MET A 6 13.45 21.31 -0.64
C MET A 6 12.99 20.29 -1.69
N THR A 7 13.46 19.04 -1.61
CA THR A 7 13.25 18.04 -2.68
C THR A 7 12.54 16.78 -2.20
N GLY A 8 12.46 16.56 -0.88
CA GLY A 8 11.98 15.29 -0.31
C GLY A 8 13.02 14.15 -0.39
N ALA A 9 14.16 14.33 -1.06
CA ALA A 9 15.23 13.34 -1.12
C ALA A 9 16.05 13.30 0.17
N VAL A 10 16.46 12.12 0.59
CA VAL A 10 17.31 11.89 1.76
C VAL A 10 18.71 11.55 1.28
N ILE A 11 19.70 12.35 1.69
CA ILE A 11 21.11 12.03 1.41
C ILE A 11 21.52 10.94 2.39
N SER A 12 21.90 9.79 1.85
CA SER A 12 22.32 8.63 2.63
C SER A 12 23.83 8.58 2.85
N ARG A 13 24.63 9.04 1.87
CA ARG A 13 26.08 9.02 1.91
C ARG A 13 26.66 10.18 1.10
N VAL A 14 27.83 10.61 1.51
CA VAL A 14 28.67 11.56 0.77
C VAL A 14 30.07 10.97 0.68
N LYS A 15 30.62 10.87 -0.52
CA LYS A 15 32.02 10.53 -0.75
C LYS A 15 32.77 11.83 -1.04
N HIS A 16 33.71 12.14 -0.18
CA HIS A 16 34.65 13.25 -0.33
C HIS A 16 36.05 12.67 -0.53
N GLU A 17 36.64 12.86 -1.69
CA GLU A 17 37.89 12.20 -2.10
C GLU A 17 37.79 10.68 -1.91
N ASP A 18 38.59 10.08 -1.01
CA ASP A 18 38.61 8.64 -0.70
C ASP A 18 37.81 8.28 0.56
N SER A 19 37.24 9.27 1.25
CA SER A 19 36.44 9.04 2.47
C SER A 19 34.94 9.04 2.17
N ILE A 20 34.21 8.04 2.69
CA ILE A 20 32.76 7.99 2.62
C ILE A 20 32.23 8.29 4.01
N LEU A 21 31.33 9.26 4.10
CA LEU A 21 30.75 9.70 5.37
C LEU A 21 29.24 9.78 5.28
N MET A 22 28.59 9.58 6.42
CA MET A 22 27.18 9.84 6.57
C MET A 22 26.96 11.33 6.85
N PRO A 23 26.15 12.02 6.03
CA PRO A 23 26.00 13.46 6.20
C PRO A 23 25.25 13.76 7.48
N LYS A 24 25.78 14.71 8.25
CA LYS A 24 25.11 15.34 9.39
C LYS A 24 24.47 16.66 8.96
N ALA A 25 23.63 17.23 9.80
CA ALA A 25 22.95 18.49 9.50
C ALA A 25 23.91 19.67 9.15
N ASN A 26 25.17 19.56 9.56
CA ASN A 26 26.23 20.54 9.31
C ASN A 26 27.28 20.05 8.28
N THR A 27 27.05 18.95 7.58
CA THR A 27 27.96 18.47 6.53
C THR A 27 27.90 19.43 5.35
N MET A 28 29.04 19.98 4.98
CA MET A 28 29.20 20.77 3.76
C MET A 28 29.48 19.83 2.57
N LEU A 29 28.76 20.05 1.49
CA LEU A 29 29.05 19.44 0.20
C LEU A 29 30.01 20.34 -0.57
N LEU A 30 31.04 19.78 -1.12
CA LEU A 30 32.04 20.47 -1.93
C LEU A 30 31.91 20.05 -3.40
N GLU A 31 32.42 20.87 -4.29
CA GLU A 31 32.49 20.54 -5.70
C GLU A 31 33.40 19.31 -5.91
N GLY A 32 32.89 18.31 -6.63
CA GLY A 32 33.57 17.02 -6.82
C GLY A 32 33.16 15.93 -5.84
N ASP A 33 32.28 16.21 -4.87
CA ASP A 33 31.73 15.20 -3.99
C ASP A 33 30.69 14.31 -4.73
N TYR A 34 30.72 13.01 -4.46
CA TYR A 34 29.64 12.11 -4.88
C TYR A 34 28.64 11.96 -3.76
N VAL A 35 27.36 12.16 -4.08
CA VAL A 35 26.28 12.12 -3.13
C VAL A 35 25.30 11.02 -3.47
N GLN A 36 25.08 10.10 -2.54
CA GLN A 36 24.03 9.10 -2.71
C GLN A 36 22.75 9.58 -2.02
N ALA A 37 21.70 9.78 -2.82
CA ALA A 37 20.38 10.18 -2.36
C ALA A 37 19.35 9.07 -2.55
N VAL A 38 18.35 9.02 -1.67
CA VAL A 38 17.22 8.09 -1.70
C VAL A 38 15.93 8.90 -1.65
N GLY A 39 14.99 8.60 -2.54
CA GLY A 39 13.70 9.29 -2.62
C GLY A 39 12.84 8.74 -3.75
N SER A 40 11.67 9.35 -3.96
CA SER A 40 10.88 9.11 -5.17
C SER A 40 11.63 9.63 -6.39
N GLU A 41 11.27 9.15 -7.58
CA GLU A 41 11.91 9.60 -8.83
C GLU A 41 11.80 11.11 -9.02
N GLU A 42 10.66 11.69 -8.66
CA GLU A 42 10.44 13.13 -8.70
C GLU A 42 11.37 13.88 -7.73
N ALA A 43 11.50 13.38 -6.49
CA ALA A 43 12.40 13.93 -5.49
C ALA A 43 13.87 13.85 -5.93
N LEU A 44 14.28 12.74 -6.55
CA LEU A 44 15.64 12.56 -7.07
C LEU A 44 15.93 13.47 -8.26
N ASN A 45 14.97 13.69 -9.15
CA ASN A 45 15.10 14.62 -10.27
C ASN A 45 15.24 16.07 -9.77
N GLN A 46 14.44 16.49 -8.79
CA GLN A 46 14.59 17.80 -8.17
C GLN A 46 15.94 17.95 -7.43
N PHE A 47 16.40 16.88 -6.80
CA PHE A 47 17.70 16.87 -6.13
C PHE A 47 18.87 17.00 -7.12
N ALA A 48 18.81 16.31 -8.27
CA ALA A 48 19.82 16.39 -9.32
C ALA A 48 19.98 17.84 -9.86
N VAL A 49 18.89 18.60 -9.97
CA VAL A 49 18.97 20.01 -10.38
C VAL A 49 19.76 20.87 -9.37
N LEU A 50 19.75 20.51 -8.08
CA LEU A 50 20.42 21.26 -7.03
C LEU A 50 21.89 20.87 -6.84
N VAL A 51 22.24 19.60 -7.08
CA VAL A 51 23.54 19.04 -6.68
C VAL A 51 24.41 18.71 -7.89
N GLY A 52 23.84 18.31 -9.01
CA GLY A 52 24.58 17.96 -10.22
C GLY A 52 24.03 16.73 -10.94
N GLU A 53 24.76 16.29 -11.95
CA GLU A 53 24.34 15.21 -12.83
C GLU A 53 24.23 13.87 -12.07
N ARG A 54 23.28 13.04 -12.51
CA ARG A 54 23.07 11.71 -11.94
C ARG A 54 24.06 10.72 -12.56
N GLU A 55 24.76 10.01 -11.71
CA GLU A 55 25.67 8.93 -12.11
C GLU A 55 25.10 7.58 -11.66
N GLU A 56 25.30 6.54 -12.47
CA GLU A 56 24.88 5.19 -12.14
C GLU A 56 25.91 4.52 -11.24
N GLY A 57 25.47 4.02 -10.08
CA GLY A 57 26.30 3.28 -9.14
C GLY A 57 25.85 3.49 -7.70
N GLU A 58 26.32 2.62 -6.82
CA GLU A 58 26.12 2.78 -5.37
C GLU A 58 27.46 3.05 -4.70
N LEU A 59 27.50 4.07 -3.83
CA LEU A 59 28.67 4.30 -2.99
C LEU A 59 28.84 3.13 -2.00
N PRO A 60 30.04 2.54 -1.88
CA PRO A 60 30.28 1.49 -0.91
C PRO A 60 30.00 1.97 0.51
N LEU A 61 29.66 1.04 1.40
CA LEU A 61 29.53 1.34 2.82
C LEU A 61 30.91 1.60 3.41
N ASP A 62 31.01 2.63 4.24
CA ASP A 62 32.16 2.76 5.14
C ASP A 62 32.25 1.49 6.01
N GLN A 63 33.46 1.02 6.29
CA GLN A 63 33.71 -0.20 7.08
C GLN A 63 33.11 -0.13 8.49
N THR A 64 32.76 1.06 8.97
CA THR A 64 32.11 1.30 10.28
C THR A 64 30.59 1.27 10.20
N GLN A 65 29.99 1.29 9.01
CA GLN A 65 28.54 1.35 8.82
C GLN A 65 27.97 0.01 8.39
N GLU A 66 26.90 -0.37 9.06
CA GLU A 66 26.12 -1.58 8.77
C GLU A 66 24.74 -1.21 8.26
N ILE A 67 24.16 -2.07 7.43
CA ILE A 67 22.74 -2.01 7.06
C ILE A 67 22.01 -3.09 7.82
N GLU A 68 21.00 -2.71 8.56
CA GLU A 68 20.17 -3.66 9.29
C GLU A 68 18.68 -3.47 8.95
N SER A 69 17.97 -4.59 8.89
CA SER A 69 16.55 -4.61 8.66
C SER A 69 15.81 -4.75 9.98
N LEU A 70 15.20 -3.65 10.45
CA LEU A 70 14.56 -3.56 11.75
C LEU A 70 13.05 -3.57 11.61
N LEU A 71 12.38 -4.35 12.49
CA LEU A 71 10.92 -4.49 12.51
C LEU A 71 10.29 -3.54 13.52
N LEU A 72 9.22 -2.87 13.11
CA LEU A 72 8.39 -2.11 14.03
C LEU A 72 7.39 -3.02 14.74
N THR A 73 7.65 -3.32 15.99
CA THR A 73 6.79 -4.16 16.84
C THR A 73 6.32 -3.47 18.11
N LYS A 74 6.91 -2.31 18.44
CA LYS A 74 6.54 -1.55 19.64
C LYS A 74 5.28 -0.73 19.40
N LYS A 75 4.22 -1.02 20.16
CA LYS A 75 2.89 -0.41 20.02
C LYS A 75 2.88 1.12 20.14
N ASP A 76 3.79 1.69 20.92
CA ASP A 76 3.87 3.13 21.16
C ASP A 76 4.44 3.92 19.97
N MET A 77 5.06 3.23 19.00
CA MET A 77 5.62 3.83 17.80
C MET A 77 4.65 3.82 16.62
N ILE A 78 3.51 3.14 16.76
CA ILE A 78 2.49 3.05 15.71
C ILE A 78 1.83 4.42 15.54
N ASN A 79 1.63 4.81 14.27
CA ASN A 79 1.11 6.10 13.83
C ASN A 79 2.00 7.32 14.13
N LYS A 80 3.21 7.14 14.70
CA LYS A 80 4.17 8.23 14.75
C LYS A 80 4.76 8.48 13.36
N GLN A 81 5.01 9.72 13.03
CA GLN A 81 5.70 10.07 11.81
C GLN A 81 7.18 9.68 11.90
N LEU A 82 7.74 9.21 10.79
CA LEU A 82 9.16 8.84 10.73
C LEU A 82 10.07 10.02 11.14
N GLY A 83 9.70 11.23 10.74
CA GLY A 83 10.44 12.46 11.08
C GLY A 83 10.52 12.73 12.57
N ASP A 84 9.46 12.44 13.33
CA ASP A 84 9.40 12.67 14.79
C ASP A 84 10.41 11.83 15.57
N LEU A 85 10.81 10.68 15.00
CA LEU A 85 11.79 9.79 15.65
C LEU A 85 13.20 10.37 15.66
N ASN A 86 13.48 11.35 14.79
CA ASN A 86 14.78 12.01 14.69
C ASN A 86 15.98 11.03 14.74
N LEU A 87 15.88 9.93 14.00
CA LEU A 87 16.83 8.80 14.07
C LEU A 87 18.27 9.24 13.76
N GLN A 88 18.42 10.16 12.81
CA GLN A 88 19.72 10.72 12.46
C GLN A 88 20.35 11.46 13.65
N ARG A 89 19.57 12.31 14.33
CA ARG A 89 20.07 13.14 15.44
C ARG A 89 20.32 12.30 16.69
N ASN A 90 19.44 11.34 16.97
CA ASN A 90 19.48 10.60 18.24
C ASN A 90 20.40 9.38 18.19
N PHE A 91 20.56 8.76 17.00
CA PHE A 91 21.25 7.49 16.85
C PHE A 91 22.29 7.49 15.71
N GLY A 92 22.43 8.57 14.95
CA GLY A 92 23.32 8.59 13.77
C GLY A 92 22.85 7.66 12.65
N CYS A 93 21.58 7.30 12.63
CA CYS A 93 21.02 6.31 11.71
C CYS A 93 20.07 6.94 10.68
N THR A 94 20.08 6.42 9.46
CA THR A 94 19.18 6.86 8.39
C THR A 94 18.36 5.68 7.87
N VAL A 95 17.05 5.90 7.68
CA VAL A 95 16.17 4.93 7.04
C VAL A 95 16.26 5.12 5.53
N THR A 96 16.64 4.08 4.82
CA THR A 96 16.80 4.11 3.34
C THR A 96 15.59 3.52 2.62
N ARG A 97 14.85 2.60 3.25
CA ARG A 97 13.67 1.95 2.69
C ARG A 97 12.75 1.49 3.80
N ILE A 98 11.45 1.49 3.52
CA ILE A 98 10.44 0.91 4.41
C ILE A 98 9.64 -0.10 3.58
N ARG A 99 9.56 -1.35 4.06
CA ARG A 99 8.71 -2.37 3.44
C ARG A 99 7.49 -2.61 4.32
N ARG A 100 6.31 -2.37 3.74
CA ARG A 100 5.01 -2.57 4.39
C ARG A 100 4.19 -3.59 3.60
N SER A 101 3.88 -4.73 4.21
CA SER A 101 3.09 -5.80 3.57
C SER A 101 3.59 -6.23 2.18
N GLY A 102 4.91 -6.23 1.99
CA GLY A 102 5.56 -6.59 0.71
C GLY A 102 5.82 -5.42 -0.24
N ILE A 103 5.26 -4.24 0.02
CA ILE A 103 5.44 -3.03 -0.81
C ILE A 103 6.58 -2.19 -0.26
N ASP A 104 7.49 -1.77 -1.12
CA ASP A 104 8.58 -0.87 -0.77
C ASP A 104 8.11 0.59 -0.86
N LEU A 105 8.24 1.31 0.25
CA LEU A 105 7.88 2.71 0.39
C LEU A 105 9.14 3.56 0.53
N SER A 106 9.17 4.70 -0.15
CA SER A 106 10.22 5.70 0.07
C SER A 106 10.04 6.36 1.45
N PRO A 107 11.10 6.45 2.26
CA PRO A 107 11.01 7.07 3.56
C PRO A 107 10.79 8.59 3.42
N SER A 108 9.64 9.07 3.87
CA SER A 108 9.36 10.50 4.01
C SER A 108 9.15 10.87 5.48
N PRO A 109 9.43 12.13 5.88
CA PRO A 109 9.23 12.58 7.26
C PRO A 109 7.81 12.37 7.76
N ASP A 110 6.83 12.62 6.90
CA ASP A 110 5.39 12.57 7.20
C ASP A 110 4.83 11.16 7.18
N LEU A 111 5.64 10.16 6.78
CA LEU A 111 5.18 8.78 6.72
C LEU A 111 4.87 8.26 8.12
N ALA A 112 3.59 7.99 8.38
CA ALA A 112 3.16 7.36 9.62
C ALA A 112 3.55 5.88 9.62
N LEU A 113 4.29 5.47 10.64
CA LEU A 113 4.75 4.11 10.82
C LEU A 113 3.60 3.19 11.26
N LYS A 114 3.56 1.96 10.72
CA LYS A 114 2.55 0.95 11.04
C LYS A 114 3.20 -0.29 11.66
N PHE A 115 2.42 -1.05 12.42
CA PHE A 115 2.88 -2.32 12.97
C PHE A 115 3.32 -3.27 11.85
N GLY A 116 4.48 -3.89 12.03
CA GLY A 116 5.05 -4.81 11.03
C GLY A 116 5.82 -4.15 9.89
N ASP A 117 5.95 -2.81 9.89
CA ASP A 117 6.86 -2.15 8.96
C ASP A 117 8.28 -2.65 9.16
N LYS A 118 8.95 -2.97 8.06
CA LYS A 118 10.34 -3.40 8.01
C LYS A 118 11.17 -2.24 7.49
N LEU A 119 11.96 -1.62 8.37
CA LEU A 119 12.79 -0.47 8.06
C LEU A 119 14.21 -0.95 7.73
N MET A 120 14.71 -0.59 6.55
CA MET A 120 16.14 -0.71 6.21
C MET A 120 16.85 0.50 6.78
N VAL A 121 17.70 0.28 7.75
CA VAL A 121 18.39 1.34 8.50
C VAL A 121 19.89 1.20 8.30
N VAL A 122 20.54 2.31 8.01
CA VAL A 122 22.00 2.42 7.84
C VAL A 122 22.55 3.25 8.99
N GLY A 123 23.61 2.80 9.62
CA GLY A 123 24.28 3.50 10.69
C GLY A 123 25.36 2.67 11.37
N GLU A 124 25.98 3.24 12.39
CA GLU A 124 26.93 2.50 13.23
C GLU A 124 26.19 1.46 14.07
N ARG A 125 26.87 0.38 14.40
CA ARG A 125 26.31 -0.76 15.15
C ARG A 125 25.66 -0.39 16.47
N GLU A 126 26.19 0.60 17.16
CA GLU A 126 25.63 1.10 18.41
C GLU A 126 24.32 1.88 18.20
N GLY A 127 24.29 2.71 17.19
CA GLY A 127 23.10 3.43 16.73
C GLY A 127 21.98 2.48 16.28
N LEU A 128 22.32 1.46 15.47
CA LEU A 128 21.39 0.43 15.01
C LEU A 128 20.75 -0.33 16.17
N ARG A 129 21.54 -0.69 17.20
CA ARG A 129 21.00 -1.28 18.43
C ARG A 129 20.06 -0.35 19.19
N GLY A 130 20.33 0.95 19.17
CA GLY A 130 19.46 1.98 19.74
C GLY A 130 18.12 2.05 19.01
N VAL A 131 18.15 2.09 17.69
CA VAL A 131 16.97 2.08 16.84
C VAL A 131 16.19 0.78 16.98
N ALA A 132 16.86 -0.38 17.04
CA ALA A 132 16.22 -1.68 17.26
C ALA A 132 15.43 -1.71 18.59
N ARG A 133 15.99 -1.17 19.66
CA ARG A 133 15.28 -1.04 20.96
C ARG A 133 14.10 -0.07 20.89
N LEU A 134 14.23 1.01 20.14
CA LEU A 134 13.16 1.99 19.93
C LEU A 134 11.99 1.37 19.18
N LEU A 135 12.26 0.62 18.10
CA LEU A 135 11.25 0.00 17.24
C LEU A 135 10.69 -1.32 17.84
N GLY A 136 11.40 -1.94 18.77
CA GLY A 136 11.05 -3.22 19.38
C GLY A 136 11.72 -4.42 18.72
N ASN A 137 11.87 -4.43 17.40
CA ASN A 137 12.57 -5.42 16.56
C ASN A 137 12.39 -6.89 17.01
N ASN A 138 11.14 -7.27 17.33
CA ASN A 138 10.81 -8.59 17.86
C ASN A 138 9.99 -9.39 16.83
N ALA A 139 10.67 -10.26 16.08
CA ALA A 139 10.04 -11.11 15.07
C ALA A 139 8.96 -12.05 15.65
N LYS A 140 9.10 -12.47 16.92
CA LYS A 140 8.12 -13.32 17.57
C LYS A 140 6.78 -12.62 17.78
N GLN A 141 6.80 -11.34 18.16
CA GLN A 141 5.58 -10.55 18.29
C GLN A 141 4.86 -10.35 16.93
N LEU A 142 5.61 -10.40 15.84
CA LEU A 142 5.03 -10.33 14.50
C LEU A 142 4.36 -11.65 14.08
N SER A 143 4.83 -12.78 14.61
CA SER A 143 4.25 -14.11 14.35
C SER A 143 2.97 -14.37 15.12
N ASP A 144 2.83 -13.75 16.29
CA ASP A 144 1.64 -13.87 17.13
C ASP A 144 0.51 -13.03 16.54
N THR A 145 -0.33 -13.65 15.73
CA THR A 145 -1.52 -13.01 15.16
C THR A 145 -2.66 -13.02 16.17
N ASP A 146 -3.04 -11.85 16.63
CA ASP A 146 -4.22 -11.69 17.48
C ASP A 146 -5.48 -11.70 16.58
N PHE A 147 -6.31 -12.73 16.74
CA PHE A 147 -7.55 -12.87 15.97
C PHE A 147 -8.70 -12.04 16.53
N PHE A 148 -8.58 -11.54 17.76
CA PHE A 148 -9.63 -10.75 18.39
C PHE A 148 -9.96 -9.45 17.62
N PRO A 149 -9.00 -8.63 17.17
CA PRO A 149 -9.28 -7.46 16.35
C PRO A 149 -9.99 -7.80 15.03
N ILE A 150 -9.62 -8.93 14.42
CA ILE A 150 -10.22 -9.38 13.16
C ILE A 150 -11.69 -9.74 13.38
N ALA A 151 -11.96 -10.58 14.38
CA ALA A 151 -13.33 -10.97 14.73
C ALA A 151 -14.19 -9.76 15.10
N MET A 152 -13.65 -8.86 15.92
CA MET A 152 -14.32 -7.62 16.30
C MET A 152 -14.61 -6.73 15.09
N GLY A 153 -13.63 -6.58 14.17
CA GLY A 153 -13.79 -5.81 12.95
C GLY A 153 -14.91 -6.38 12.05
N ILE A 154 -14.97 -7.70 11.92
CA ILE A 154 -16.05 -8.37 11.17
C ILE A 154 -17.40 -8.13 11.82
N VAL A 155 -17.52 -8.30 13.15
CA VAL A 155 -18.78 -8.05 13.88
C VAL A 155 -19.24 -6.61 13.70
N LEU A 156 -18.35 -5.63 13.91
CA LEU A 156 -18.66 -4.23 13.71
C LEU A 156 -19.08 -3.93 12.26
N GLY A 157 -18.40 -4.56 11.28
CA GLY A 157 -18.71 -4.42 9.87
C GLY A 157 -20.09 -4.99 9.52
N VAL A 158 -20.44 -6.16 10.04
CA VAL A 158 -21.77 -6.77 9.85
C VAL A 158 -22.86 -5.91 10.47
N LEU A 159 -22.64 -5.38 11.68
CA LEU A 159 -23.58 -4.48 12.34
C LEU A 159 -23.76 -3.19 11.53
N PHE A 160 -22.67 -2.59 11.07
CA PHE A 160 -22.72 -1.40 10.23
C PHE A 160 -23.42 -1.67 8.88
N GLY A 161 -23.18 -2.84 8.28
CA GLY A 161 -23.80 -3.24 7.01
C GLY A 161 -25.32 -3.44 7.09
N LYS A 162 -25.88 -3.66 8.28
CA LYS A 162 -27.30 -3.77 8.51
C LYS A 162 -28.02 -2.43 8.71
N ILE A 163 -27.26 -1.33 8.82
CA ILE A 163 -27.84 0.01 9.00
C ILE A 163 -28.44 0.46 7.67
N ASN A 164 -29.74 0.71 7.67
CA ASN A 164 -30.43 1.34 6.54
C ASN A 164 -30.42 2.86 6.75
N ILE A 165 -29.75 3.58 5.87
CA ILE A 165 -29.68 5.04 5.90
C ILE A 165 -30.64 5.55 4.82
N SER A 166 -31.78 6.13 5.24
CA SER A 166 -32.74 6.76 4.32
C SER A 166 -32.35 8.21 4.15
N PHE A 167 -31.91 8.59 2.94
CA PHE A 167 -31.53 9.97 2.63
C PHE A 167 -32.69 10.84 2.13
N LEU A 168 -33.70 10.25 1.51
CA LEU A 168 -34.99 10.85 1.10
C LEU A 168 -36.05 9.76 1.14
N ASP A 169 -37.34 10.14 1.16
CA ASP A 169 -38.48 9.21 1.24
C ASP A 169 -38.47 8.08 0.17
N SER A 170 -37.61 8.18 -0.84
CA SER A 170 -37.54 7.22 -1.97
C SER A 170 -36.21 6.49 -2.13
N VAL A 171 -35.15 6.88 -1.41
CA VAL A 171 -33.82 6.26 -1.58
C VAL A 171 -33.29 5.80 -0.23
N SER A 172 -33.27 4.49 0.00
CA SER A 172 -32.63 3.86 1.16
C SER A 172 -31.28 3.25 0.75
N PHE A 173 -30.25 3.67 1.43
CA PHE A 173 -28.90 3.11 1.26
C PHE A 173 -28.60 2.11 2.38
N SER A 174 -28.25 0.89 2.02
CA SER A 174 -27.70 -0.10 2.94
C SER A 174 -26.37 -0.59 2.40
N PRO A 175 -25.28 -0.47 3.16
CA PRO A 175 -23.97 -0.97 2.72
C PRO A 175 -23.96 -2.48 2.45
N GLY A 176 -24.91 -3.21 3.01
CA GLY A 176 -24.94 -4.67 2.98
C GLY A 176 -23.82 -5.31 3.79
N LEU A 177 -23.83 -6.63 3.91
CA LEU A 177 -22.85 -7.35 4.73
C LEU A 177 -21.42 -7.14 4.24
N THR A 178 -21.20 -7.29 2.95
CA THR A 178 -19.85 -7.18 2.35
C THR A 178 -19.34 -5.74 2.40
N GLY A 179 -20.15 -4.77 2.00
CA GLY A 179 -19.79 -3.36 2.02
C GLY A 179 -19.54 -2.85 3.43
N GLY A 180 -20.38 -3.24 4.38
CA GLY A 180 -20.20 -2.87 5.79
C GLY A 180 -18.89 -3.37 6.38
N VAL A 181 -18.55 -4.63 6.15
CA VAL A 181 -17.26 -5.20 6.61
C VAL A 181 -16.08 -4.49 5.95
N LEU A 182 -16.15 -4.22 4.65
CA LEU A 182 -15.09 -3.50 3.94
C LEU A 182 -14.90 -2.08 4.49
N MET A 183 -15.97 -1.30 4.62
CA MET A 183 -15.91 0.08 5.09
C MET A 183 -15.35 0.16 6.52
N VAL A 184 -15.83 -0.70 7.42
CA VAL A 184 -15.33 -0.74 8.80
C VAL A 184 -13.87 -1.19 8.84
N ALA A 185 -13.48 -2.20 8.05
CA ALA A 185 -12.08 -2.64 7.97
C ALA A 185 -11.14 -1.53 7.50
N LEU A 186 -11.56 -0.73 6.50
CA LEU A 186 -10.79 0.41 6.03
C LEU A 186 -10.65 1.49 7.10
N LEU A 187 -11.74 1.82 7.81
CA LEU A 187 -11.71 2.80 8.89
C LEU A 187 -10.81 2.35 10.05
N LEU A 188 -10.95 1.10 10.49
CA LEU A 188 -10.13 0.56 11.57
C LEU A 188 -8.64 0.47 11.18
N SER A 189 -8.36 0.10 9.93
CA SER A 189 -6.99 0.09 9.39
C SER A 189 -6.39 1.49 9.33
N ALA A 190 -7.17 2.51 8.96
CA ALA A 190 -6.73 3.91 8.97
C ALA A 190 -6.39 4.37 10.38
N VAL A 191 -7.25 4.06 11.38
CA VAL A 191 -7.01 4.35 12.80
C VAL A 191 -5.77 3.61 13.32
N GLY A 192 -5.55 2.37 12.89
CA GLY A 192 -4.38 1.54 13.20
C GLY A 192 -4.41 0.94 14.61
N LYS A 193 -4.74 1.70 15.64
CA LYS A 193 -4.90 1.18 17.02
C LYS A 193 -5.95 1.97 17.81
N THR A 194 -6.64 1.29 18.72
CA THR A 194 -7.55 1.91 19.69
C THR A 194 -7.26 1.34 21.07
N GLY A 195 -6.64 2.14 21.93
CA GLY A 195 -6.16 1.67 23.24
C GLY A 195 -5.17 0.48 23.09
N PRO A 196 -5.46 -0.67 23.71
CA PRO A 196 -4.61 -1.85 23.60
C PRO A 196 -4.81 -2.63 22.30
N ILE A 197 -5.91 -2.39 21.56
CA ILE A 197 -6.29 -3.15 20.37
C ILE A 197 -5.55 -2.62 19.15
N LEU A 198 -4.87 -3.51 18.42
CA LEU A 198 -4.23 -3.24 17.14
C LEU A 198 -5.14 -3.70 16.00
N TRP A 199 -5.51 -2.76 15.11
CA TRP A 199 -6.33 -3.03 13.92
C TRP A 199 -5.48 -3.41 12.69
N SER A 200 -4.30 -3.96 12.93
CA SER A 200 -3.38 -4.41 11.89
C SER A 200 -2.80 -5.76 12.27
N MET A 201 -2.44 -6.54 11.26
CA MET A 201 -1.78 -7.83 11.43
C MET A 201 -0.43 -7.84 10.69
N SER A 202 0.36 -8.87 10.95
CA SER A 202 1.63 -9.08 10.25
C SER A 202 1.41 -9.27 8.75
N GLY A 203 2.38 -8.83 7.93
CA GLY A 203 2.31 -8.99 6.48
C GLY A 203 2.05 -10.43 6.02
N PRO A 204 2.78 -11.43 6.53
CA PRO A 204 2.55 -12.84 6.19
C PRO A 204 1.15 -13.34 6.57
N ALA A 205 0.64 -12.99 7.75
CA ALA A 205 -0.71 -13.37 8.17
C ALA A 205 -1.79 -12.74 7.30
N ASN A 206 -1.62 -11.44 6.96
CA ASN A 206 -2.51 -10.74 6.06
C ASN A 206 -2.54 -11.40 4.67
N GLN A 207 -1.38 -11.76 4.13
CA GLN A 207 -1.27 -12.42 2.84
C GLN A 207 -1.96 -13.80 2.84
N LEU A 208 -1.76 -14.60 3.89
CA LEU A 208 -2.40 -15.90 4.04
C LEU A 208 -3.93 -15.77 4.10
N LEU A 209 -4.45 -14.87 4.94
CA LEU A 209 -5.88 -14.64 5.08
C LEU A 209 -6.51 -14.09 3.79
N ARG A 210 -5.80 -13.22 3.07
CA ARG A 210 -6.22 -12.73 1.75
C ARG A 210 -6.36 -13.88 0.76
N GLN A 211 -5.36 -14.76 0.67
CA GLN A 211 -5.40 -15.91 -0.24
C GLN A 211 -6.52 -16.88 0.14
N LEU A 212 -6.66 -17.19 1.42
CA LEU A 212 -7.74 -18.06 1.91
C LEU A 212 -9.12 -17.46 1.63
N GLY A 213 -9.31 -16.17 1.93
CA GLY A 213 -10.54 -15.45 1.65
C GLY A 213 -10.89 -15.45 0.16
N LEU A 214 -9.89 -15.26 -0.72
CA LEU A 214 -10.08 -15.32 -2.16
C LEU A 214 -10.49 -16.71 -2.61
N LEU A 215 -9.83 -17.76 -2.11
CA LEU A 215 -10.16 -19.16 -2.46
C LEU A 215 -11.59 -19.52 -2.04
N LEU A 216 -11.99 -19.16 -0.81
CA LEU A 216 -13.35 -19.42 -0.32
C LEU A 216 -14.40 -18.62 -1.11
N PHE A 217 -14.12 -17.37 -1.45
CA PHE A 217 -14.98 -16.53 -2.28
C PHE A 217 -15.16 -17.14 -3.69
N LEU A 218 -14.06 -17.53 -4.34
CA LEU A 218 -14.12 -18.14 -5.67
C LEU A 218 -14.84 -19.51 -5.65
N ALA A 219 -14.67 -20.29 -4.60
CA ALA A 219 -15.36 -21.56 -4.44
C ALA A 219 -16.88 -21.35 -4.29
N GLU A 220 -17.29 -20.37 -3.47
CA GLU A 220 -18.72 -20.03 -3.29
C GLU A 220 -19.35 -19.50 -4.58
N VAL A 221 -18.74 -18.50 -5.20
CA VAL A 221 -19.22 -17.89 -6.44
C VAL A 221 -19.24 -18.93 -7.57
N GLY A 222 -18.19 -19.74 -7.69
CA GLY A 222 -18.10 -20.78 -8.72
C GLY A 222 -19.18 -21.85 -8.56
N THR A 223 -19.44 -22.33 -7.34
CA THR A 223 -20.49 -23.32 -7.08
C THR A 223 -21.88 -22.73 -7.27
N SER A 224 -22.11 -21.50 -6.84
CA SER A 224 -23.40 -20.81 -6.98
C SER A 224 -23.71 -20.52 -8.45
N ALA A 225 -22.76 -20.00 -9.21
CA ALA A 225 -22.89 -19.77 -10.64
C ALA A 225 -23.07 -21.10 -11.41
N GLY A 226 -22.30 -22.13 -11.04
CA GLY A 226 -22.35 -23.43 -11.70
C GLY A 226 -23.70 -24.15 -11.59
N LYS A 227 -24.40 -24.01 -10.49
CA LYS A 227 -25.74 -24.59 -10.28
C LYS A 227 -26.75 -24.15 -11.35
N ASN A 228 -26.70 -22.91 -11.76
CA ASN A 228 -27.69 -22.34 -12.68
C ASN A 228 -27.16 -22.18 -14.12
N LEU A 229 -25.87 -22.51 -14.34
CA LEU A 229 -25.20 -22.28 -15.62
C LEU A 229 -25.95 -22.92 -16.79
N VAL A 230 -26.31 -24.21 -16.67
CA VAL A 230 -26.96 -24.98 -17.76
C VAL A 230 -28.35 -24.42 -18.05
N ALA A 231 -29.16 -24.14 -17.01
CA ALA A 231 -30.49 -23.59 -17.16
C ALA A 231 -30.45 -22.19 -17.80
N THR A 232 -29.59 -21.29 -17.30
CA THR A 232 -29.40 -19.95 -17.81
C THR A 232 -28.92 -19.97 -19.28
N PHE A 233 -28.02 -20.89 -19.61
CA PHE A 233 -27.53 -21.04 -20.98
C PHE A 233 -28.61 -21.51 -21.95
N GLN A 234 -29.49 -22.42 -21.51
CA GLN A 234 -30.63 -22.88 -22.30
C GLN A 234 -31.70 -21.81 -22.53
N GLU A 235 -31.95 -20.94 -21.51
CA GLU A 235 -32.95 -19.88 -21.59
C GLU A 235 -32.47 -18.65 -22.36
N SER A 236 -31.27 -18.18 -22.09
CA SER A 236 -30.77 -16.90 -22.59
C SER A 236 -29.58 -17.01 -23.54
N GLY A 237 -28.98 -18.18 -23.66
CA GLY A 237 -27.97 -18.54 -24.65
C GLY A 237 -26.83 -17.57 -24.86
N LEU A 238 -26.51 -17.38 -26.15
CA LEU A 238 -25.42 -16.50 -26.60
C LEU A 238 -25.65 -15.01 -26.28
N LEU A 239 -26.91 -14.58 -26.11
CA LEU A 239 -27.21 -13.17 -25.80
C LEU A 239 -26.62 -12.76 -24.43
N LEU A 240 -26.84 -13.59 -23.42
CA LEU A 240 -26.34 -13.29 -22.07
C LEU A 240 -24.81 -13.29 -22.01
N PHE A 241 -24.18 -14.21 -22.77
CA PHE A 241 -22.73 -14.24 -22.91
C PHE A 241 -22.20 -12.96 -23.60
N GLY A 242 -22.85 -12.53 -24.67
CA GLY A 242 -22.49 -11.31 -25.40
C GLY A 242 -22.64 -10.04 -24.56
N VAL A 243 -23.76 -9.94 -23.81
CA VAL A 243 -24.01 -8.82 -22.90
C VAL A 243 -22.98 -8.81 -21.75
N GLY A 244 -22.70 -9.96 -21.15
CA GLY A 244 -21.70 -10.08 -20.08
C GLY A 244 -20.29 -9.72 -20.56
N ALA A 245 -19.92 -10.17 -21.77
CA ALA A 245 -18.65 -9.81 -22.38
C ALA A 245 -18.59 -8.28 -22.66
N ALA A 246 -19.66 -7.68 -23.17
CA ALA A 246 -19.72 -6.26 -23.42
C ALA A 246 -19.59 -5.42 -22.13
N ILE A 247 -20.31 -5.80 -21.06
CA ILE A 247 -20.24 -5.13 -19.75
C ILE A 247 -18.83 -5.19 -19.16
N THR A 248 -18.08 -6.24 -19.45
CA THR A 248 -16.71 -6.39 -18.96
C THR A 248 -15.69 -5.68 -19.85
N VAL A 249 -15.74 -5.91 -21.16
CA VAL A 249 -14.69 -5.45 -22.10
C VAL A 249 -14.82 -3.95 -22.40
N VAL A 250 -16.04 -3.44 -22.57
CA VAL A 250 -16.23 -2.03 -22.95
C VAL A 250 -15.67 -1.05 -21.94
N PRO A 251 -15.95 -1.17 -20.62
CA PRO A 251 -15.35 -0.27 -19.62
C PRO A 251 -13.82 -0.39 -19.55
N MET A 252 -13.27 -1.60 -19.74
CA MET A 252 -11.81 -1.80 -19.78
C MET A 252 -11.18 -1.03 -20.95
N LEU A 253 -11.74 -1.18 -22.15
CA LEU A 253 -11.24 -0.46 -23.33
C LEU A 253 -11.35 1.06 -23.17
N VAL A 254 -12.48 1.55 -22.64
CA VAL A 254 -12.66 2.97 -22.34
C VAL A 254 -11.61 3.44 -21.32
N ALA A 255 -11.40 2.69 -20.26
CA ALA A 255 -10.39 3.02 -19.24
C ALA A 255 -8.97 3.05 -19.82
N VAL A 256 -8.62 2.10 -20.72
CA VAL A 256 -7.32 2.11 -21.41
C VAL A 256 -7.18 3.34 -22.29
N VAL A 257 -8.18 3.63 -23.14
CA VAL A 257 -8.13 4.76 -24.07
C VAL A 257 -8.04 6.08 -23.31
N VAL A 258 -8.94 6.31 -22.37
CA VAL A 258 -8.98 7.54 -21.57
C VAL A 258 -7.73 7.66 -20.70
N GLY A 259 -7.33 6.60 -20.00
CA GLY A 259 -6.14 6.60 -19.15
C GLY A 259 -4.85 6.92 -19.92
N ARG A 260 -4.69 6.35 -21.13
CA ARG A 260 -3.48 6.56 -21.95
C ARG A 260 -3.49 7.88 -22.71
N LEU A 261 -4.62 8.26 -23.32
CA LEU A 261 -4.69 9.41 -24.22
C LEU A 261 -5.00 10.71 -23.49
N VAL A 262 -5.87 10.68 -22.48
CA VAL A 262 -6.27 11.89 -21.74
C VAL A 262 -5.38 12.12 -20.53
N PHE A 263 -5.26 11.12 -19.66
CA PHE A 263 -4.53 11.26 -18.39
C PHE A 263 -3.04 10.88 -18.50
N LYS A 264 -2.60 10.30 -19.61
CA LYS A 264 -1.21 9.87 -19.85
C LYS A 264 -0.63 8.98 -18.75
N ILE A 265 -1.49 8.17 -18.14
CA ILE A 265 -1.12 7.22 -17.05
C ILE A 265 -0.12 6.19 -17.61
N SER A 266 0.90 5.84 -16.83
CA SER A 266 1.86 4.79 -17.21
C SER A 266 1.15 3.45 -17.44
N LEU A 267 1.73 2.55 -18.24
CA LEU A 267 1.11 1.24 -18.48
C LEU A 267 0.97 0.42 -17.19
N LEU A 268 1.98 0.48 -16.33
CA LEU A 268 1.98 -0.27 -15.07
C LEU A 268 0.92 0.24 -14.09
N ASP A 269 0.80 1.55 -13.94
CA ASP A 269 -0.27 2.15 -13.13
C ASP A 269 -1.66 1.85 -13.70
N LEU A 270 -1.78 1.85 -15.03
CA LEU A 270 -3.04 1.59 -15.71
C LEU A 270 -3.51 0.14 -15.50
N LEU A 271 -2.59 -0.83 -15.54
CA LEU A 271 -2.92 -2.23 -15.23
C LEU A 271 -3.49 -2.37 -13.81
N GLY A 272 -2.85 -1.75 -12.83
CA GLY A 272 -3.35 -1.73 -11.46
C GLY A 272 -4.67 -0.96 -11.30
N THR A 273 -4.79 0.18 -11.96
CA THR A 273 -6.01 1.01 -11.93
C THR A 273 -7.21 0.28 -12.53
N ILE A 274 -7.05 -0.38 -13.67
CA ILE A 274 -8.14 -1.13 -14.32
C ILE A 274 -8.54 -2.34 -13.47
N THR A 275 -7.58 -3.13 -13.04
CA THR A 275 -7.87 -4.31 -12.20
C THR A 275 -8.47 -3.92 -10.85
N GLY A 276 -8.05 -2.79 -10.28
CA GLY A 276 -8.63 -2.20 -9.07
C GLY A 276 -10.05 -1.67 -9.29
N GLY A 277 -10.27 -0.94 -10.39
CA GLY A 277 -11.59 -0.41 -10.78
C GLY A 277 -12.62 -1.50 -11.05
N MET A 278 -12.18 -2.61 -11.62
CA MET A 278 -13.01 -3.81 -11.83
C MET A 278 -13.09 -4.75 -10.62
N THR A 279 -12.48 -4.37 -9.52
CA THR A 279 -12.41 -5.19 -8.29
C THR A 279 -11.88 -6.62 -8.53
N SER A 280 -11.00 -6.76 -9.54
CA SER A 280 -10.50 -8.06 -10.00
C SER A 280 -9.14 -8.40 -9.37
N THR A 281 -9.16 -9.13 -8.25
CA THR A 281 -7.94 -9.67 -7.64
C THR A 281 -7.21 -10.68 -8.55
N PRO A 282 -7.89 -11.57 -9.31
CA PRO A 282 -7.22 -12.42 -10.30
C PRO A 282 -6.54 -11.60 -11.41
N GLY A 283 -7.17 -10.50 -11.84
CA GLY A 283 -6.58 -9.57 -12.81
C GLY A 283 -5.29 -8.92 -12.29
N LEU A 284 -5.27 -8.52 -11.01
CA LEU A 284 -4.04 -8.03 -10.37
C LEU A 284 -2.95 -9.09 -10.35
N ALA A 285 -3.27 -10.33 -9.97
CA ALA A 285 -2.30 -11.42 -9.95
C ALA A 285 -1.69 -11.66 -11.35
N ALA A 286 -2.51 -11.57 -12.40
CA ALA A 286 -2.04 -11.65 -13.78
C ALA A 286 -1.12 -10.46 -14.12
N ALA A 287 -1.50 -9.23 -13.75
CA ALA A 287 -0.68 -8.04 -14.00
C ALA A 287 0.68 -8.12 -13.26
N ASP A 288 0.68 -8.53 -11.99
CA ASP A 288 1.91 -8.68 -11.19
C ASP A 288 2.84 -9.79 -11.75
N SER A 289 2.27 -10.82 -12.39
CA SER A 289 3.07 -11.89 -13.03
C SER A 289 3.77 -11.46 -14.31
N MET A 290 3.31 -10.37 -14.94
CA MET A 290 3.84 -9.86 -16.21
C MET A 290 4.99 -8.87 -16.03
N VAL A 291 5.17 -8.34 -14.80
CA VAL A 291 6.13 -7.28 -14.51
C VAL A 291 6.83 -7.51 -13.17
N ASP A 292 8.12 -7.25 -13.13
CA ASP A 292 8.92 -7.34 -11.91
C ASP A 292 8.89 -6.00 -11.15
N SER A 293 7.66 -5.54 -10.82
CA SER A 293 7.42 -4.24 -10.18
C SER A 293 6.16 -4.28 -9.30
N ASN A 294 6.17 -3.52 -8.21
CA ASN A 294 5.01 -3.37 -7.31
C ASN A 294 4.04 -2.26 -7.75
N ILE A 295 4.30 -1.57 -8.86
CA ILE A 295 3.48 -0.44 -9.32
C ILE A 295 2.02 -0.85 -9.55
N PRO A 296 1.70 -1.98 -10.24
CA PRO A 296 0.31 -2.39 -10.41
C PRO A 296 -0.40 -2.66 -9.08
N SER A 297 0.27 -3.31 -8.14
CA SER A 297 -0.28 -3.59 -6.80
C SER A 297 -0.58 -2.31 -6.01
N VAL A 298 0.26 -1.28 -6.10
CA VAL A 298 0.04 0.03 -5.45
C VAL A 298 -1.14 0.76 -6.06
N ALA A 299 -1.20 0.84 -7.40
CA ALA A 299 -2.31 1.46 -8.12
C ALA A 299 -3.64 0.74 -7.83
N TYR A 300 -3.63 -0.59 -7.85
CA TYR A 300 -4.78 -1.42 -7.44
C TYR A 300 -5.26 -1.07 -6.04
N ALA A 301 -4.36 -1.09 -5.05
CA ALA A 301 -4.71 -0.83 -3.65
C ALA A 301 -5.30 0.57 -3.43
N THR A 302 -4.92 1.54 -4.25
CA THR A 302 -5.44 2.91 -4.21
C THR A 302 -6.87 2.99 -4.79
N VAL A 303 -7.11 2.31 -5.91
CA VAL A 303 -8.38 2.42 -6.67
C VAL A 303 -9.45 1.46 -6.13
N TYR A 304 -9.07 0.25 -5.74
CA TYR A 304 -10.00 -0.81 -5.34
C TYR A 304 -11.02 -0.39 -4.25
N PRO A 305 -10.64 0.26 -3.14
CA PRO A 305 -11.59 0.63 -2.10
C PRO A 305 -12.63 1.65 -2.61
N ILE A 306 -12.19 2.60 -3.41
CA ILE A 306 -13.05 3.63 -3.99
C ILE A 306 -14.01 3.00 -5.00
N ALA A 307 -13.50 2.15 -5.89
CA ALA A 307 -14.31 1.42 -6.87
C ALA A 307 -15.39 0.56 -6.21
N MET A 308 -15.04 -0.14 -5.12
CA MET A 308 -15.99 -0.97 -4.39
C MET A 308 -17.13 -0.15 -3.78
N VAL A 309 -16.84 1.02 -3.20
CA VAL A 309 -17.87 1.93 -2.65
C VAL A 309 -18.78 2.43 -3.78
N PHE A 310 -18.21 2.90 -4.90
CA PHE A 310 -19.01 3.35 -6.05
C PHE A 310 -19.85 2.23 -6.65
N LEU A 311 -19.32 1.03 -6.75
CA LEU A 311 -20.05 -0.12 -7.28
C LEU A 311 -21.28 -0.44 -6.41
N ILE A 312 -21.14 -0.42 -5.09
CA ILE A 312 -22.26 -0.63 -4.16
C ILE A 312 -23.31 0.47 -4.35
N LEU A 313 -22.90 1.74 -4.43
CA LEU A 313 -23.80 2.86 -4.64
C LEU A 313 -24.55 2.77 -5.98
N PHE A 314 -23.85 2.51 -7.08
CA PHE A 314 -24.47 2.42 -8.41
C PHE A 314 -25.44 1.24 -8.53
N ILE A 315 -25.09 0.07 -7.96
CA ILE A 315 -26.02 -1.07 -7.94
C ILE A 315 -27.30 -0.73 -7.21
N GLN A 316 -27.23 -0.02 -6.08
CA GLN A 316 -28.42 0.37 -5.34
C GLN A 316 -29.27 1.40 -6.09
N VAL A 317 -28.63 2.39 -6.72
CA VAL A 317 -29.34 3.37 -7.58
C VAL A 317 -30.04 2.67 -8.72
N ILE A 318 -29.37 1.76 -9.43
CA ILE A 318 -29.96 0.99 -10.52
C ILE A 318 -31.12 0.12 -10.00
N ALA A 319 -30.93 -0.58 -8.88
CA ALA A 319 -31.99 -1.39 -8.28
C ALA A 319 -33.22 -0.57 -7.91
N SER A 320 -33.03 0.62 -7.32
CA SER A 320 -34.14 1.53 -6.96
C SER A 320 -34.84 2.18 -8.18
N ALA A 321 -34.17 2.21 -9.32
CA ALA A 321 -34.74 2.74 -10.57
C ALA A 321 -35.51 1.67 -11.37
N VAL A 322 -35.23 0.38 -11.13
CA VAL A 322 -35.85 -0.75 -11.85
C VAL A 322 -37.01 -1.35 -11.08
N TYR A 323 -36.99 -1.26 -9.76
CA TYR A 323 -38.04 -1.73 -8.83
C TYR A 323 -38.74 -0.58 -8.13
#